data_d7b00cde2557882ab3321e06c66e9330
#
_entry.id   d7b00cde2557882ab3321e06c66e9330
#
_cell.length_a   1.000
_cell.length_b   1.000
_cell.length_c   1.000
_cell.angle_alpha   90.00
_cell.angle_beta   90.00
_cell.angle_gamma   90.00
#
_symmetry.space_group_name_H-M   'P 1'
#
loop_
_entity.id
_entity.type
_entity.pdbx_description
1 polymer ?
#
loop_
_entity_poly.entity_id
_entity_poly.type
_entity_poly.pdbx_seq_one_letter_code
_entity_poly.pdbx_strand_id
1 'polypeptide(L)'
;MRVFLEDAYLTRLARAGKMVEHPIAVGELPRDDGHPPTVVVAGLLHDVLEDTDVTPAELHTRFGPDVARLVQALTQDTAIVKYGERKAALRRQILDAGPEAAIVSLADKGAKLQSVEHRPENRRIAHYRATLDGIEARYGRSRLSERLREQLERWPER
;
A
#
# COMPACT_ATOMS: atom_id res chain seq x y z
N MET A 1 22.39 -7.37 4.22
CA MET A 1 22.11 -8.06 2.94
C MET A 1 20.72 -7.77 2.38
N ARG A 2 19.67 -7.63 3.20
CA ARG A 2 18.32 -7.23 2.72
C ARG A 2 18.30 -5.84 2.05
N VAL A 3 18.97 -4.86 2.63
CA VAL A 3 19.03 -3.47 2.13
C VAL A 3 19.45 -3.37 0.66
N PHE A 4 20.33 -4.24 0.18
CA PHE A 4 20.79 -4.24 -1.20
C PHE A 4 19.79 -4.82 -2.22
N LEU A 5 18.91 -5.72 -1.78
CA LEU A 5 17.90 -6.30 -2.69
C LEU A 5 16.74 -5.32 -2.94
N GLU A 6 16.27 -4.67 -1.89
CA GLU A 6 15.22 -3.64 -1.99
C GLU A 6 15.71 -2.43 -2.79
N ASP A 7 16.96 -2.00 -2.62
CA ASP A 7 17.56 -0.89 -3.38
C ASP A 7 17.54 -1.15 -4.89
N ALA A 8 17.78 -2.38 -5.32
CA ALA A 8 17.70 -2.73 -6.74
C ALA A 8 16.29 -2.53 -7.32
N TYR A 9 15.25 -2.82 -6.54
CA TYR A 9 13.85 -2.63 -6.95
C TYR A 9 13.42 -1.18 -6.90
N LEU A 10 13.86 -0.40 -5.91
CA LEU A 10 13.67 1.05 -5.87
C LEU A 10 14.36 1.73 -7.06
N THR A 11 15.52 1.25 -7.46
CA THR A 11 16.21 1.71 -8.68
C THR A 11 15.39 1.42 -9.94
N ARG A 12 14.73 0.25 -10.02
CA ARG A 12 13.84 -0.07 -11.15
C ARG A 12 12.62 0.85 -11.20
N LEU A 13 12.02 1.19 -10.05
CA LEU A 13 10.96 2.19 -9.96
C LEU A 13 11.42 3.56 -10.42
N ALA A 14 12.58 4.02 -9.99
CA ALA A 14 13.16 5.29 -10.41
C ALA A 14 13.41 5.33 -11.93
N ARG A 15 13.93 4.24 -12.52
CA ARG A 15 14.11 4.11 -13.97
C ARG A 15 12.80 4.11 -14.75
N ALA A 16 11.72 3.64 -14.13
CA ALA A 16 10.36 3.71 -14.69
C ALA A 16 9.71 5.09 -14.52
N GLY A 17 10.46 6.10 -14.04
CA GLY A 17 9.97 7.45 -13.82
C GLY A 17 9.13 7.63 -12.56
N LYS A 18 9.23 6.70 -11.61
CA LYS A 18 8.47 6.75 -10.35
C LYS A 18 9.30 7.37 -9.24
N MET A 19 8.65 8.11 -8.36
CA MET A 19 9.28 8.66 -7.16
C MET A 19 9.47 7.56 -6.11
N VAL A 20 10.64 7.49 -5.50
CA VAL A 20 10.99 6.45 -4.53
C VAL A 20 10.68 6.84 -3.09
N GLU A 21 10.47 8.11 -2.82
CA GLU A 21 10.14 8.63 -1.48
C GLU A 21 8.84 8.01 -0.94
N HIS A 22 7.86 7.81 -1.80
CA HIS A 22 6.59 7.21 -1.40
C HIS A 22 6.75 5.75 -0.94
N PRO A 23 7.31 4.81 -1.72
CA PRO A 23 7.52 3.45 -1.24
C PRO A 23 8.43 3.37 -0.02
N ILE A 24 9.42 4.24 0.12
CA ILE A 24 10.23 4.31 1.34
C ILE A 24 9.35 4.65 2.54
N ALA A 25 8.50 5.68 2.45
CA ALA A 25 7.58 6.05 3.53
C ALA A 25 6.59 4.92 3.87
N VAL A 26 6.11 4.19 2.87
CA VAL A 26 5.19 3.04 3.07
C VAL A 26 5.88 1.88 3.81
N GLY A 27 7.17 1.69 3.64
CA GLY A 27 7.95 0.73 4.42
C GLY A 27 8.29 1.23 5.82
N GLU A 28 8.62 2.52 5.97
CA GLU A 28 9.01 3.11 7.25
C GLU A 28 7.88 3.16 8.27
N LEU A 29 6.66 3.46 7.86
CA LEU A 29 5.51 3.54 8.76
C LEU A 29 5.24 2.23 9.51
N PRO A 30 5.14 1.05 8.87
CA PRO A 30 5.02 -0.21 9.59
C PRO A 30 6.26 -0.55 10.43
N ARG A 31 7.46 -0.21 9.94
CA ARG A 31 8.70 -0.44 10.69
C ARG A 31 8.68 0.32 12.01
N ASP A 32 8.32 1.59 11.99
CA ASP A 32 8.29 2.44 13.18
C ASP A 32 7.21 2.00 14.19
N ASP A 33 6.17 1.35 13.69
CA ASP A 33 5.12 0.73 14.51
C ASP A 33 5.48 -0.70 15.01
N GLY A 34 6.68 -1.20 14.70
CA GLY A 34 7.17 -2.49 15.17
C GLY A 34 6.63 -3.70 14.40
N HIS A 35 6.11 -3.51 13.19
CA HIS A 35 5.67 -4.63 12.36
C HIS A 35 6.83 -5.49 11.83
N PRO A 36 6.58 -6.77 11.51
CA PRO A 36 7.63 -7.68 11.04
C PRO A 36 8.31 -7.21 9.75
N PRO A 37 9.58 -7.62 9.50
CA PRO A 37 10.31 -7.29 8.27
C PRO A 37 9.55 -7.62 6.99
N THR A 38 8.77 -8.68 6.97
CA THR A 38 7.94 -9.07 5.82
C THR A 38 6.95 -7.97 5.42
N VAL A 39 6.32 -7.34 6.39
CA VAL A 39 5.38 -6.21 6.18
C VAL A 39 6.12 -4.98 5.69
N VAL A 40 7.28 -4.68 6.29
CA VAL A 40 8.12 -3.54 5.89
C VAL A 40 8.59 -3.67 4.45
N VAL A 41 9.09 -4.85 4.07
CA VAL A 41 9.55 -5.13 2.70
C VAL A 41 8.38 -5.07 1.71
N ALA A 42 7.22 -5.62 2.07
CA ALA A 42 6.02 -5.51 1.24
C ALA A 42 5.59 -4.05 1.03
N GLY A 43 5.74 -3.20 2.04
CA GLY A 43 5.52 -1.76 1.93
C GLY A 43 6.46 -1.08 0.93
N LEU A 44 7.75 -1.40 0.99
CA LEU A 44 8.76 -0.89 0.04
C LEU A 44 8.48 -1.33 -1.39
N LEU A 45 7.92 -2.52 -1.58
CA LEU A 45 7.73 -3.16 -2.89
C LEU A 45 6.29 -3.09 -3.41
N HIS A 46 5.36 -2.45 -2.69
CA HIS A 46 3.93 -2.55 -2.97
C HIS A 46 3.51 -2.14 -4.39
N ASP A 47 4.24 -1.24 -5.03
CA ASP A 47 3.95 -0.74 -6.39
C ASP A 47 4.79 -1.40 -7.50
N VAL A 48 5.74 -2.29 -7.18
CA VAL A 48 6.68 -2.80 -8.21
C VAL A 48 6.02 -3.64 -9.28
N LEU A 49 4.95 -4.38 -8.97
CA LEU A 49 4.21 -5.17 -9.97
C LEU A 49 3.39 -4.30 -10.91
N GLU A 50 2.89 -3.14 -10.44
CA GLU A 50 2.13 -2.20 -11.26
C GLU A 50 3.03 -1.31 -12.12
N ASP A 51 4.17 -0.89 -11.58
CA ASP A 51 4.98 0.18 -12.13
C ASP A 51 6.25 -0.29 -12.85
N THR A 52 6.59 -1.57 -12.77
CA THR A 52 7.77 -2.16 -13.40
C THR A 52 7.45 -3.49 -14.07
N ASP A 53 8.46 -4.10 -14.69
CA ASP A 53 8.39 -5.44 -15.29
C ASP A 53 8.65 -6.59 -14.30
N VAL A 54 8.76 -6.28 -13.00
CA VAL A 54 8.91 -7.29 -11.94
C VAL A 54 7.71 -8.21 -11.94
N THR A 55 7.96 -9.51 -11.85
CA THR A 55 6.92 -10.55 -11.82
C THR A 55 6.70 -11.09 -10.40
N PRO A 56 5.52 -11.65 -10.09
CA PRO A 56 5.29 -12.36 -8.83
C PRO A 56 6.29 -13.49 -8.58
N ALA A 57 6.69 -14.22 -9.61
CA ALA A 57 7.70 -15.28 -9.52
C ALA A 57 9.08 -14.74 -9.10
N GLU A 58 9.47 -13.58 -9.62
CA GLU A 58 10.70 -12.91 -9.22
C GLU A 58 10.65 -12.49 -7.74
N LEU A 59 9.55 -11.90 -7.28
CA LEU A 59 9.37 -11.54 -5.88
C LEU A 59 9.43 -12.77 -4.95
N HIS A 60 8.78 -13.86 -5.36
CA HIS A 60 8.82 -15.11 -4.60
C HIS A 60 10.26 -15.65 -4.47
N THR A 61 11.02 -15.65 -5.55
CA THR A 61 12.41 -16.15 -5.56
C THR A 61 13.33 -15.26 -4.72
N ARG A 62 13.16 -13.94 -4.78
CA ARG A 62 14.05 -12.98 -4.14
C ARG A 62 13.71 -12.70 -2.67
N PHE A 63 12.43 -12.64 -2.34
CA PHE A 63 11.95 -12.21 -1.02
C PHE A 63 11.12 -13.27 -0.27
N GLY A 64 10.82 -14.38 -0.90
CA GLY A 64 10.03 -15.47 -0.34
C GLY A 64 8.53 -15.35 -0.60
N PRO A 65 7.76 -16.41 -0.25
CA PRO A 65 6.34 -16.51 -0.56
C PRO A 65 5.48 -15.47 0.15
N ASP A 66 5.81 -15.08 1.38
CA ASP A 66 4.99 -14.15 2.16
C ASP A 66 5.05 -12.73 1.60
N VAL A 67 6.23 -12.23 1.25
CA VAL A 67 6.37 -10.92 0.59
C VAL A 67 5.67 -10.92 -0.75
N ALA A 68 5.88 -11.95 -1.57
CA ALA A 68 5.24 -12.06 -2.89
C ALA A 68 3.71 -12.06 -2.77
N ARG A 69 3.15 -12.80 -1.82
CA ARG A 69 1.72 -12.86 -1.53
C ARG A 69 1.17 -11.48 -1.11
N LEU A 70 1.86 -10.79 -0.23
CA LEU A 70 1.44 -9.47 0.24
C LEU A 70 1.47 -8.43 -0.89
N VAL A 71 2.53 -8.39 -1.68
CA VAL A 71 2.63 -7.44 -2.81
C VAL A 71 1.55 -7.72 -3.85
N GLN A 72 1.29 -8.99 -4.17
CA GLN A 72 0.18 -9.35 -5.08
C GLN A 72 -1.18 -8.91 -4.54
N ALA A 73 -1.42 -9.07 -3.23
CA ALA A 73 -2.66 -8.62 -2.60
C ALA A 73 -2.87 -7.10 -2.68
N LEU A 74 -1.78 -6.33 -2.74
CA LEU A 74 -1.80 -4.86 -2.84
C LEU A 74 -1.86 -4.36 -4.29
N THR A 75 -1.74 -5.25 -5.26
CA THR A 75 -1.70 -4.93 -6.69
C THR A 75 -3.10 -4.96 -7.27
N GLN A 76 -3.55 -3.84 -7.85
CA GLN A 76 -4.88 -3.75 -8.45
C GLN A 76 -4.94 -4.46 -9.81
N ASP A 77 -6.13 -4.93 -10.16
CA ASP A 77 -6.40 -5.50 -11.49
C ASP A 77 -6.74 -4.38 -12.48
N THR A 78 -5.79 -4.05 -13.35
CA THR A 78 -5.94 -2.99 -14.36
C THR A 78 -6.88 -3.37 -15.50
N ALA A 79 -7.27 -4.63 -15.64
CA ALA A 79 -8.31 -5.05 -16.58
C ALA A 79 -9.69 -4.51 -16.17
N ILE A 80 -9.90 -4.20 -14.89
CA ILE A 80 -11.11 -3.51 -14.43
C ILE A 80 -10.98 -2.02 -14.72
N VAL A 81 -11.65 -1.58 -15.78
CA VAL A 81 -11.49 -0.22 -16.33
C VAL A 81 -12.09 0.85 -15.42
N LYS A 82 -13.30 0.60 -14.87
CA LYS A 82 -13.98 1.59 -14.03
C LYS A 82 -13.29 1.74 -12.67
N TYR A 83 -12.93 2.97 -12.34
CA TYR A 83 -12.20 3.31 -11.11
C TYR A 83 -12.86 2.73 -9.84
N GLY A 84 -14.16 2.98 -9.65
CA GLY A 84 -14.89 2.52 -8.47
C GLY A 84 -14.91 1.00 -8.32
N GLU A 85 -15.14 0.28 -9.42
CA GLU A 85 -15.15 -1.19 -9.45
C GLU A 85 -13.74 -1.75 -9.17
N ARG A 86 -12.72 -1.17 -9.79
CA ARG A 86 -11.33 -1.57 -9.58
C ARG A 86 -10.89 -1.37 -8.13
N LYS A 87 -11.22 -0.23 -7.53
CA LYS A 87 -10.89 0.06 -6.12
C LYS A 87 -11.70 -0.81 -5.15
N ALA A 88 -12.95 -1.11 -5.46
CA ALA A 88 -13.74 -2.05 -4.65
C ALA A 88 -13.17 -3.47 -4.70
N ALA A 89 -12.75 -3.92 -5.88
CA ALA A 89 -12.08 -5.22 -6.04
C ALA A 89 -10.78 -5.28 -5.23
N LEU A 90 -9.95 -4.22 -5.30
CA LEU A 90 -8.71 -4.12 -4.53
C LEU A 90 -8.97 -4.16 -3.02
N ARG A 91 -9.98 -3.45 -2.52
CA ARG A 91 -10.35 -3.50 -1.10
C ARG A 91 -10.72 -4.91 -0.64
N ARG A 92 -11.54 -5.62 -1.40
CA ARG A 92 -11.88 -7.03 -1.09
C ARG A 92 -10.64 -7.90 -1.06
N GLN A 93 -9.77 -7.77 -2.06
CA GLN A 93 -8.52 -8.51 -2.18
C GLN A 93 -7.61 -8.29 -0.96
N ILE A 94 -7.45 -7.06 -0.50
CA ILE A 94 -6.66 -6.70 0.68
C ILE A 94 -7.27 -7.29 1.95
N LEU A 95 -8.58 -7.14 2.14
CA LEU A 95 -9.27 -7.65 3.31
C LEU A 95 -9.19 -9.19 3.40
N ASP A 96 -9.31 -9.88 2.27
CA ASP A 96 -9.22 -11.34 2.22
C ASP A 96 -7.79 -11.86 2.40
N ALA A 97 -6.78 -11.05 2.08
CA ALA A 97 -5.38 -11.42 2.25
C ALA A 97 -4.91 -11.41 3.71
N GLY A 98 -5.58 -10.67 4.58
CA GLY A 98 -5.27 -10.67 6.01
C GLY A 98 -4.81 -9.32 6.59
N PRO A 99 -4.55 -9.28 7.91
CA PRO A 99 -4.22 -8.03 8.61
C PRO A 99 -2.90 -7.41 8.16
N GLU A 100 -1.94 -8.19 7.70
CA GLU A 100 -0.65 -7.67 7.22
C GLU A 100 -0.82 -6.85 5.94
N ALA A 101 -1.61 -7.32 4.98
CA ALA A 101 -1.95 -6.57 3.77
C ALA A 101 -2.73 -5.28 4.13
N ALA A 102 -3.62 -5.36 5.09
CA ALA A 102 -4.35 -4.20 5.60
C ALA A 102 -3.41 -3.14 6.16
N ILE A 103 -2.40 -3.51 6.94
CA ILE A 103 -1.39 -2.59 7.49
C ILE A 103 -0.63 -1.87 6.37
N VAL A 104 -0.18 -2.57 5.35
CA VAL A 104 0.52 -1.95 4.22
C VAL A 104 -0.41 -0.99 3.47
N SER A 105 -1.67 -1.37 3.27
CA SER A 105 -2.67 -0.51 2.63
C SER A 105 -2.93 0.79 3.41
N LEU A 106 -2.98 0.72 4.74
CA LEU A 106 -3.10 1.91 5.60
C LEU A 106 -1.86 2.80 5.51
N ALA A 107 -0.67 2.19 5.51
CA ALA A 107 0.59 2.91 5.37
C ALA A 107 0.69 3.64 4.01
N ASP A 108 0.30 2.98 2.92
CA ASP A 108 0.26 3.56 1.58
C ASP A 108 -0.62 4.83 1.54
N LYS A 109 -1.84 4.73 2.05
CA LYS A 109 -2.78 5.84 2.06
C LYS A 109 -2.34 6.96 2.99
N GLY A 110 -1.85 6.62 4.16
CA GLY A 110 -1.32 7.59 5.12
C GLY A 110 -0.12 8.35 4.57
N ALA A 111 0.81 7.67 3.91
CA ALA A 111 1.97 8.30 3.26
C ALA A 111 1.53 9.24 2.14
N LYS A 112 0.56 8.83 1.31
CA LYS A 112 0.01 9.70 0.24
C LYS A 112 -0.63 10.95 0.80
N LEU A 113 -1.47 10.84 1.83
CA LEU A 113 -2.12 12.01 2.43
C LEU A 113 -1.13 12.94 3.15
N GLN A 114 -0.05 12.41 3.67
CA GLN A 114 1.00 13.23 4.31
C GLN A 114 1.72 14.13 3.30
N SER A 115 1.85 13.70 2.06
CA SER A 115 2.57 14.42 1.01
C SER A 115 1.72 15.37 0.17
N VAL A 116 0.38 15.37 0.34
CA VAL A 116 -0.48 16.25 -0.45
C VAL A 116 -0.63 17.64 0.17
N GLU A 117 -0.47 18.67 -0.66
CA GLU A 117 -0.66 20.07 -0.27
C GLU A 117 -2.12 20.54 -0.48
N HIS A 118 -2.82 19.94 -1.43
CA HIS A 118 -4.16 20.31 -1.84
C HIS A 118 -5.14 19.15 -1.62
N ARG A 119 -6.43 19.49 -1.54
CA ARG A 119 -7.49 18.51 -1.37
C ARG A 119 -7.42 17.44 -2.49
N PRO A 120 -7.36 16.14 -2.15
CA PRO A 120 -7.49 15.06 -3.11
C PRO A 120 -8.88 15.03 -3.75
N GLU A 121 -9.00 14.40 -4.91
CA GLU A 121 -10.31 14.17 -5.56
C GLU A 121 -11.28 13.44 -4.63
N ASN A 122 -12.57 13.79 -4.69
CA ASN A 122 -13.61 13.17 -3.86
C ASN A 122 -13.63 11.64 -3.96
N ARG A 123 -13.47 11.09 -5.18
CA ARG A 123 -13.43 9.63 -5.39
C ARG A 123 -12.25 8.95 -4.66
N ARG A 124 -11.12 9.65 -4.53
CA ARG A 124 -9.96 9.15 -3.78
C ARG A 124 -10.23 9.17 -2.28
N ILE A 125 -10.79 10.25 -1.77
CA ILE A 125 -11.18 10.36 -0.36
C ILE A 125 -12.21 9.28 -0.01
N ALA A 126 -13.23 9.09 -0.84
CA ALA A 126 -14.23 8.05 -0.64
C ALA A 126 -13.62 6.64 -0.62
N HIS A 127 -12.69 6.37 -1.55
CA HIS A 127 -11.96 5.10 -1.55
C HIS A 127 -11.14 4.90 -0.26
N TYR A 128 -10.44 5.92 0.22
CA TYR A 128 -9.64 5.82 1.44
C TYR A 128 -10.50 5.60 2.69
N ARG A 129 -11.64 6.30 2.79
CA ARG A 129 -12.61 6.07 3.87
C ARG A 129 -13.18 4.66 3.85
N ALA A 130 -13.63 4.19 2.70
CA ALA A 130 -14.15 2.84 2.55
C ALA A 130 -13.11 1.76 2.90
N THR A 131 -11.84 2.00 2.56
CA THR A 131 -10.74 1.10 2.92
C THR A 131 -10.51 1.10 4.43
N LEU A 132 -10.44 2.27 5.05
CA LEU A 132 -10.26 2.42 6.49
C LEU A 132 -11.39 1.73 7.26
N ASP A 133 -12.64 2.01 6.90
CA ASP A 133 -13.81 1.45 7.56
C ASP A 133 -13.87 -0.07 7.43
N GLY A 134 -13.56 -0.61 6.26
CA GLY A 134 -13.50 -2.06 6.02
C GLY A 134 -12.41 -2.74 6.85
N ILE A 135 -11.23 -2.12 6.94
CA ILE A 135 -10.11 -2.66 7.72
C ILE A 135 -10.44 -2.64 9.21
N GLU A 136 -10.94 -1.53 9.74
CA GLU A 136 -11.31 -1.44 11.16
C GLU A 136 -12.46 -2.38 11.53
N ALA A 137 -13.45 -2.55 10.65
CA ALA A 137 -14.55 -3.47 10.88
C ALA A 137 -14.08 -4.93 10.97
N ARG A 138 -13.09 -5.31 10.19
CA ARG A 138 -12.61 -6.70 10.13
C ARG A 138 -11.45 -7.01 11.09
N TYR A 139 -10.55 -6.07 11.30
CA TYR A 139 -9.30 -6.29 12.05
C TYR A 139 -9.15 -5.40 13.28
N GLY A 140 -10.06 -4.46 13.50
CA GLY A 140 -10.00 -3.52 14.60
C GLY A 140 -9.11 -2.30 14.28
N ARG A 141 -8.99 -1.42 15.27
CA ARG A 141 -8.18 -0.22 15.19
C ARG A 141 -6.69 -0.53 15.41
N SER A 142 -5.85 0.27 14.75
CA SER A 142 -4.40 0.25 14.89
C SER A 142 -3.88 1.68 14.89
N ARG A 143 -2.62 1.88 15.24
CA ARG A 143 -1.97 3.21 15.11
C ARG A 143 -2.08 3.77 13.69
N LEU A 144 -1.86 2.93 12.68
CA LEU A 144 -1.96 3.38 11.30
C LEU A 144 -3.40 3.68 10.87
N SER A 145 -4.39 2.94 11.38
CA SER A 145 -5.80 3.26 11.10
C SER A 145 -6.24 4.56 11.75
N GLU A 146 -5.85 4.78 13.00
CA GLU A 146 -6.13 6.03 13.72
C GLU A 146 -5.47 7.23 13.04
N ARG A 147 -4.21 7.11 12.66
CA ARG A 147 -3.49 8.13 11.91
C ARG A 147 -4.18 8.48 10.59
N LEU A 148 -4.61 7.47 9.83
CA LEU A 148 -5.33 7.71 8.58
C LEU A 148 -6.67 8.40 8.82
N ARG A 149 -7.38 8.03 9.88
CA ARG A 149 -8.62 8.68 10.28
C ARG A 149 -8.42 10.17 10.54
N GLU A 150 -7.44 10.52 11.35
CA GLU A 150 -7.09 11.93 11.65
C GLU A 150 -6.71 12.70 10.38
N GLN A 151 -5.95 12.10 9.49
CA GLN A 151 -5.60 12.72 8.21
C GLN A 151 -6.84 12.96 7.33
N LEU A 152 -7.79 12.02 7.31
CA LEU A 152 -9.02 12.15 6.52
C LEU A 152 -10.00 13.19 7.10
N GLU A 153 -9.94 13.51 8.39
CA GLU A 153 -10.73 14.57 9.01
C GLU A 153 -10.44 15.96 8.41
N ARG A 154 -9.21 16.16 7.89
CA ARG A 154 -8.85 17.39 7.16
C ARG A 154 -9.61 17.54 5.84
N TRP A 155 -10.20 16.47 5.33
CA TRP A 155 -10.84 16.40 4.03
C TRP A 155 -12.26 15.83 4.15
N PRO A 156 -13.21 16.53 4.78
CA PRO A 156 -14.59 16.06 4.93
C PRO A 156 -15.23 15.81 3.56
N GLU A 157 -16.18 14.89 3.52
CA GLU A 157 -16.99 14.68 2.33
C GLU A 157 -17.77 15.95 1.97
N ARG A 158 -17.85 16.25 0.68
CA ARG A 158 -18.60 17.39 0.15
C ARG A 158 -19.80 16.89 -0.64
#